data_9bf2b69fef62e7fb8129a01fb92c8b0f
#
_entry.id   9bf2b69fef62e7fb8129a01fb92c8b0f
#
_cell.length_a   1.000
_cell.length_b   1.000
_cell.length_c   1.000
_cell.angle_alpha   90.00
_cell.angle_beta   90.00
_cell.angle_gamma   90.00
#
_symmetry.space_group_name_H-M   'P 1'
#
loop_
_entity.id
_entity.type
_entity.pdbx_description
1 polymer ?
#
loop_
_entity_poly.entity_id
_entity_poly.type
_entity_poly.pdbx_seq_one_letter_code
_entity_poly.pdbx_strand_id
1 'polypeptide(L)'
;LPACICSGPSFVILTVGEQLLGSRSAGVCLFAAQVLAGWLTAALLCRVRGIPEPLPAPPAGAQTEPPPALDSILAQSAVTYLKLCGFVLYFRLLAAGCGLLLPEALAPFPAMLLEVCSGCDYAARTGLWASGLCCAALSVQGASVLLQVRTLCPPEVSLRPLLWGRLLHLPLSLALFYLGLPQDAVESFNTLYARVVP
;
A
#
# COMPACT_ATOMS: atom_id res chain seq x y z
N LEU A 1 -4.28 -12.51 -4.10
CA LEU A 1 -4.46 -11.27 -3.31
C LEU A 1 -3.15 -10.49 -3.10
N PRO A 2 -2.03 -11.07 -2.59
CA PRO A 2 -0.81 -10.29 -2.29
C PRO A 2 -0.24 -9.52 -3.47
N ALA A 3 -0.31 -10.07 -4.69
CA ALA A 3 0.21 -9.45 -5.90
C ALA A 3 -0.72 -8.37 -6.49
N CYS A 4 -2.01 -8.38 -6.12
CA CYS A 4 -3.01 -7.50 -6.73
C CYS A 4 -3.25 -6.22 -5.92
N ILE A 5 -2.74 -6.14 -4.70
CA ILE A 5 -2.99 -5.01 -3.81
C ILE A 5 -1.70 -4.22 -3.68
N CYS A 6 -1.56 -3.19 -4.51
CA CYS A 6 -0.52 -2.18 -4.41
C CYS A 6 -1.12 -0.79 -4.55
N SER A 7 -0.41 0.22 -4.05
CA SER A 7 -0.79 1.61 -4.24
C SER A 7 -0.66 2.00 -5.72
N GLY A 8 -1.56 2.86 -6.19
CA GLY A 8 -1.57 3.29 -7.59
C GLY A 8 -0.29 4.04 -8.01
N PRO A 9 0.11 3.94 -9.30
CA PRO A 9 1.34 4.58 -9.79
C PRO A 9 1.34 6.10 -9.60
N SER A 10 0.21 6.76 -9.77
CA SER A 10 0.10 8.20 -9.57
C SER A 10 0.39 8.60 -8.11
N PHE A 11 -0.11 7.86 -7.14
CA PHE A 11 0.17 8.11 -5.73
C PHE A 11 1.65 7.86 -5.41
N VAL A 12 2.21 6.71 -5.83
CA VAL A 12 3.59 6.36 -5.48
C VAL A 12 4.60 7.25 -6.19
N ILE A 13 4.41 7.52 -7.49
CA ILE A 13 5.40 8.26 -8.30
C ILE A 13 5.26 9.76 -8.07
N LEU A 14 4.04 10.31 -8.15
CA LEU A 14 3.83 11.75 -8.09
C LEU A 14 3.74 12.25 -6.65
N THR A 15 2.91 11.62 -5.81
CA THR A 15 2.73 12.11 -4.44
C THR A 15 3.93 11.71 -3.57
N VAL A 16 4.25 10.41 -3.47
CA VAL A 16 5.34 10.00 -2.58
C VAL A 16 6.69 10.36 -3.17
N GLY A 17 6.96 10.03 -4.43
CA GLY A 17 8.27 10.28 -5.06
C GLY A 17 8.53 11.76 -5.27
N GLU A 18 7.67 12.44 -6.02
CA GLU A 18 7.94 13.81 -6.46
C GLU A 18 7.61 14.86 -5.38
N GLN A 19 6.44 14.76 -4.71
CA GLN A 19 6.02 15.77 -3.74
C GLN A 19 6.63 15.58 -2.36
N LEU A 20 6.67 14.34 -1.85
CA LEU A 20 7.17 14.08 -0.50
C LEU A 20 8.69 13.85 -0.46
N LEU A 21 9.24 13.09 -1.42
CA LEU A 21 10.65 12.75 -1.46
C LEU A 21 11.48 13.67 -2.39
N GLY A 22 10.84 14.57 -3.14
CA GLY A 22 11.51 15.48 -4.06
C GLY A 22 12.19 14.81 -5.26
N SER A 23 11.91 13.52 -5.53
CA SER A 23 12.55 12.74 -6.58
C SER A 23 11.57 11.82 -7.30
N ARG A 24 11.23 12.18 -8.55
CA ARG A 24 10.37 11.35 -9.40
C ARG A 24 11.02 9.98 -9.72
N SER A 25 12.33 9.93 -9.88
CA SER A 25 13.06 8.69 -10.12
C SER A 25 12.98 7.74 -8.92
N ALA A 26 13.11 8.26 -7.69
CA ALA A 26 12.88 7.48 -6.48
C ALA A 26 11.43 6.95 -6.41
N GLY A 27 10.45 7.75 -6.82
CA GLY A 27 9.05 7.31 -6.93
C GLY A 27 8.85 6.17 -7.92
N VAL A 28 9.50 6.22 -9.09
CA VAL A 28 9.48 5.13 -10.07
C VAL A 28 10.13 3.86 -9.50
N CYS A 29 11.27 3.98 -8.83
CA CYS A 29 11.95 2.86 -8.18
C CYS A 29 11.08 2.27 -7.05
N LEU A 30 10.44 3.10 -6.23
CA LEU A 30 9.49 2.66 -5.21
C LEU A 30 8.36 1.85 -5.83
N PHE A 31 7.74 2.37 -6.88
CA PHE A 31 6.63 1.69 -7.56
C PHE A 31 7.07 0.35 -8.16
N ALA A 32 8.20 0.33 -8.88
CA ALA A 32 8.75 -0.90 -9.45
C ALA A 32 9.07 -1.94 -8.37
N ALA A 33 9.70 -1.51 -7.26
CA ALA A 33 10.03 -2.37 -6.13
C ALA A 33 8.76 -2.98 -5.49
N GLN A 34 7.69 -2.18 -5.32
CA GLN A 34 6.41 -2.65 -4.78
C GLN A 34 5.77 -3.71 -5.68
N VAL A 35 5.72 -3.48 -6.99
CA VAL A 35 5.12 -4.40 -7.96
C VAL A 35 5.90 -5.71 -8.03
N LEU A 36 7.23 -5.62 -8.17
CA LEU A 36 8.10 -6.80 -8.24
C LEU A 36 8.07 -7.62 -6.94
N ALA A 37 8.12 -6.94 -5.77
CA ALA A 37 7.98 -7.60 -4.48
C ALA A 37 6.63 -8.31 -4.34
N GLY A 38 5.54 -7.71 -4.86
CA GLY A 38 4.22 -8.31 -4.89
C GLY A 38 4.19 -9.62 -5.68
N TRP A 39 4.79 -9.64 -6.86
CA TRP A 39 4.88 -10.83 -7.70
C TRP A 39 5.74 -11.92 -7.07
N LEU A 40 6.92 -11.55 -6.54
CA LEU A 40 7.80 -12.49 -5.84
C LEU A 40 7.13 -13.09 -4.61
N THR A 41 6.44 -12.26 -3.83
CA THR A 41 5.66 -12.71 -2.65
C THR A 41 4.59 -13.72 -3.06
N ALA A 42 3.84 -13.43 -4.12
CA ALA A 42 2.81 -14.34 -4.64
C ALA A 42 3.43 -15.67 -5.10
N ALA A 43 4.53 -15.62 -5.86
CA ALA A 43 5.24 -16.80 -6.34
C ALA A 43 5.76 -17.67 -5.19
N LEU A 44 6.36 -17.05 -4.16
CA LEU A 44 6.84 -17.74 -2.95
C LEU A 44 5.70 -18.39 -2.19
N LEU A 45 4.58 -17.68 -1.97
CA LEU A 45 3.42 -18.22 -1.27
C LEU A 45 2.79 -19.40 -2.04
N CYS A 46 2.72 -19.30 -3.37
CA CYS A 46 2.24 -20.40 -4.21
C CYS A 46 3.16 -21.63 -4.13
N ARG A 47 4.48 -21.43 -4.05
CA ARG A 47 5.42 -22.55 -3.88
C ARG A 47 5.32 -23.24 -2.53
N VAL A 48 5.10 -22.46 -1.46
CA VAL A 48 5.07 -22.97 -0.09
C VAL A 48 3.72 -23.61 0.25
N ARG A 49 2.61 -23.03 -0.23
CA ARG A 49 1.25 -23.46 0.13
C ARG A 49 0.52 -24.22 -0.96
N GLY A 50 1.14 -24.40 -2.13
CA GLY A 50 0.48 -24.90 -3.33
C GLY A 50 -0.36 -23.83 -4.02
N ILE A 51 -0.75 -24.13 -5.25
CA ILE A 51 -1.69 -23.29 -6.01
C ILE A 51 -3.08 -23.48 -5.39
N PRO A 52 -3.78 -22.41 -5.01
CA PRO A 52 -5.14 -22.51 -4.51
C PRO A 52 -6.02 -23.25 -5.52
N GLU A 53 -6.84 -24.18 -5.06
CA GLU A 53 -7.83 -24.82 -5.94
C GLU A 53 -8.70 -23.73 -6.57
N PRO A 54 -9.04 -23.88 -7.87
CA PRO A 54 -9.99 -23.01 -8.52
C PRO A 54 -11.30 -23.02 -7.71
N LEU A 55 -11.92 -21.85 -7.56
CA LEU A 55 -13.26 -21.79 -6.98
C LEU A 55 -14.17 -22.74 -7.79
N PRO A 56 -15.01 -23.55 -7.10
CA PRO A 56 -15.93 -24.44 -7.78
C PRO A 56 -16.75 -23.64 -8.78
N ALA A 57 -16.84 -24.17 -10.01
CA ALA A 57 -17.67 -23.55 -11.03
C ALA A 57 -19.12 -23.45 -10.49
N PRO A 58 -19.83 -22.35 -10.78
CA PRO A 58 -21.24 -22.26 -10.43
C PRO A 58 -21.97 -23.49 -10.95
N PRO A 59 -22.90 -24.08 -10.17
CA PRO A 59 -23.62 -25.26 -10.59
C PRO A 59 -24.26 -25.01 -11.95
N ALA A 60 -24.12 -25.99 -12.86
CA ALA A 60 -24.74 -25.93 -14.19
C ALA A 60 -26.25 -25.78 -14.00
N GLY A 61 -26.82 -24.66 -14.40
CA GLY A 61 -28.24 -24.31 -14.19
C GLY A 61 -28.49 -23.26 -13.10
N ALA A 62 -27.45 -22.71 -12.45
CA ALA A 62 -27.65 -21.48 -11.71
C ALA A 62 -28.21 -20.42 -12.67
N GLN A 63 -29.48 -20.03 -12.43
CA GLN A 63 -30.12 -18.96 -13.19
C GLN A 63 -29.21 -17.74 -13.04
N THR A 64 -28.59 -17.32 -14.14
CA THR A 64 -27.89 -16.04 -14.18
C THR A 64 -28.97 -14.98 -13.98
N GLU A 65 -29.02 -14.39 -12.80
CA GLU A 65 -29.85 -13.21 -12.60
C GLU A 65 -29.59 -12.22 -13.74
N PRO A 66 -30.60 -11.56 -14.27
CA PRO A 66 -30.40 -10.58 -15.32
C PRO A 66 -29.35 -9.57 -14.83
N PRO A 67 -28.45 -9.11 -15.72
CA PRO A 67 -27.42 -8.17 -15.33
C PRO A 67 -28.07 -6.96 -14.65
N PRO A 68 -27.52 -6.52 -13.50
CA PRO A 68 -28.10 -5.40 -12.78
C PRO A 68 -28.15 -4.17 -13.68
N ALA A 69 -29.21 -3.36 -13.53
CA ALA A 69 -29.37 -2.14 -14.31
C ALA A 69 -28.20 -1.17 -14.04
N LEU A 70 -27.82 -0.38 -15.03
CA LEU A 70 -26.65 0.53 -14.95
C LEU A 70 -26.74 1.50 -13.78
N ASP A 71 -27.93 2.01 -13.48
CA ASP A 71 -28.19 2.89 -12.35
C ASP A 71 -27.90 2.23 -10.99
N SER A 72 -28.26 0.95 -10.84
CA SER A 72 -27.98 0.18 -9.62
C SER A 72 -26.47 -0.08 -9.46
N ILE A 73 -25.76 -0.37 -10.57
CA ILE A 73 -24.30 -0.53 -10.55
C ILE A 73 -23.63 0.78 -10.12
N LEU A 74 -24.05 1.91 -10.69
CA LEU A 74 -23.52 3.23 -10.34
C LEU A 74 -23.79 3.60 -8.89
N ALA A 75 -25.01 3.35 -8.40
CA ALA A 75 -25.37 3.61 -7.01
C ALA A 75 -24.53 2.78 -6.04
N GLN A 76 -24.37 1.47 -6.29
CA GLN A 76 -23.55 0.58 -5.47
C GLN A 76 -22.07 1.00 -5.50
N SER A 77 -21.55 1.39 -6.67
CA SER A 77 -20.19 1.86 -6.83
C SER A 77 -19.94 3.15 -6.04
N ALA A 78 -20.88 4.11 -6.08
CA ALA A 78 -20.80 5.35 -5.33
C ALA A 78 -20.80 5.10 -3.81
N VAL A 79 -21.69 4.25 -3.31
CA VAL A 79 -21.74 3.87 -1.89
C VAL A 79 -20.45 3.18 -1.47
N THR A 80 -19.93 2.27 -2.29
CA THR A 80 -18.65 1.59 -2.02
C THR A 80 -17.49 2.58 -1.96
N TYR A 81 -17.41 3.49 -2.93
CA TYR A 81 -16.41 4.55 -2.95
C TYR A 81 -16.46 5.43 -1.69
N LEU A 82 -17.64 5.86 -1.27
CA LEU A 82 -17.82 6.66 -0.04
C LEU A 82 -17.36 5.89 1.21
N LYS A 83 -17.64 4.58 1.30
CA LYS A 83 -17.13 3.74 2.39
C LYS A 83 -15.60 3.69 2.40
N LEU A 84 -14.96 3.52 1.23
CA LEU A 84 -13.50 3.49 1.13
C LEU A 84 -12.89 4.84 1.55
N CYS A 85 -13.46 5.96 1.11
CA CYS A 85 -13.05 7.30 1.57
C CYS A 85 -13.23 7.46 3.08
N GLY A 86 -14.32 6.97 3.64
CA GLY A 86 -14.58 6.98 5.08
C GLY A 86 -13.51 6.24 5.89
N PHE A 87 -13.05 5.08 5.42
CA PHE A 87 -11.94 4.37 6.06
C PHE A 87 -10.65 5.19 6.03
N VAL A 88 -10.29 5.78 4.89
CA VAL A 88 -9.10 6.62 4.79
C VAL A 88 -9.17 7.78 5.76
N LEU A 89 -10.27 8.52 5.78
CA LEU A 89 -10.47 9.66 6.69
C LEU A 89 -10.39 9.25 8.16
N TYR A 90 -11.09 8.18 8.54
CA TYR A 90 -11.10 7.69 9.92
C TYR A 90 -9.69 7.32 10.41
N PHE A 91 -8.96 6.51 9.63
CA PHE A 91 -7.61 6.09 10.01
C PHE A 91 -6.60 7.22 9.92
N ARG A 92 -6.81 8.20 9.03
CA ARG A 92 -5.98 9.40 8.96
C ARG A 92 -6.14 10.28 10.21
N LEU A 93 -7.37 10.42 10.73
CA LEU A 93 -7.64 11.11 11.99
C LEU A 93 -6.97 10.38 13.17
N LEU A 94 -7.06 9.04 13.22
CA LEU A 94 -6.36 8.26 14.26
C LEU A 94 -4.84 8.43 14.16
N ALA A 95 -4.26 8.37 12.96
CA ALA A 95 -2.83 8.59 12.76
C ALA A 95 -2.40 9.99 13.21
N ALA A 96 -3.19 11.02 12.89
CA ALA A 96 -2.94 12.38 13.35
C ALA A 96 -2.98 12.48 14.88
N GLY A 97 -3.97 11.84 15.54
CA GLY A 97 -4.06 11.75 16.98
C GLY A 97 -2.83 11.09 17.61
N CYS A 98 -2.34 9.99 17.04
CA CYS A 98 -1.10 9.34 17.46
C CYS A 98 0.11 10.28 17.31
N GLY A 99 0.17 11.03 16.20
CA GLY A 99 1.25 11.99 15.95
C GLY A 99 1.29 13.16 16.94
N LEU A 100 0.17 13.53 17.54
CA LEU A 100 0.11 14.55 18.61
C LEU A 100 0.63 14.02 19.96
N LEU A 101 0.55 12.71 20.18
CA LEU A 101 0.91 12.08 21.46
C LEU A 101 2.34 11.53 21.47
N LEU A 102 2.95 11.32 20.31
CA LEU A 102 4.25 10.66 20.16
C LEU A 102 5.32 11.66 19.69
N PRO A 103 6.59 11.45 20.09
CA PRO A 103 7.71 12.16 19.50
C PRO A 103 7.74 11.97 17.97
N GLU A 104 8.18 13.00 17.25
CA GLU A 104 8.20 13.02 15.78
C GLU A 104 8.94 11.82 15.18
N ALA A 105 10.03 11.36 15.81
CA ALA A 105 10.79 10.19 15.39
C ALA A 105 9.99 8.86 15.46
N LEU A 106 8.99 8.77 16.33
CA LEU A 106 8.17 7.56 16.52
C LEU A 106 6.83 7.62 15.77
N ALA A 107 6.37 8.80 15.37
CA ALA A 107 5.10 9.01 14.70
C ALA A 107 4.91 8.21 13.40
N PRO A 108 5.95 7.95 12.57
CA PRO A 108 5.81 7.14 11.35
C PRO A 108 5.31 5.72 11.61
N PHE A 109 5.70 5.08 12.71
CA PHE A 109 5.39 3.67 12.97
C PHE A 109 3.88 3.41 13.15
N PRO A 110 3.16 4.06 14.09
CA PRO A 110 1.71 3.87 14.18
C PRO A 110 0.99 4.42 12.94
N ALA A 111 1.47 5.50 12.32
CA ALA A 111 0.86 6.06 11.15
C ALA A 111 0.85 5.06 9.98
N MET A 112 1.96 4.38 9.68
CA MET A 112 2.04 3.38 8.62
C MET A 112 1.21 2.11 8.92
N LEU A 113 1.01 1.78 10.21
CA LEU A 113 0.14 0.66 10.59
C LEU A 113 -1.35 1.02 10.47
N LEU A 114 -1.70 2.29 10.58
CA LEU A 114 -3.07 2.77 10.48
C LEU A 114 -3.45 3.09 9.03
N GLU A 115 -2.66 3.94 8.35
CA GLU A 115 -3.02 4.44 7.03
C GLU A 115 -1.77 4.82 6.22
N VAL A 116 -1.72 4.35 4.98
CA VAL A 116 -0.53 4.44 4.11
C VAL A 116 -0.13 5.88 3.79
N CYS A 117 -1.08 6.78 3.50
CA CYS A 117 -0.77 8.16 3.15
C CYS A 117 -0.16 8.90 4.36
N SER A 118 -0.75 8.73 5.55
CA SER A 118 -0.21 9.27 6.79
C SER A 118 1.16 8.68 7.12
N GLY A 119 1.33 7.36 6.89
CA GLY A 119 2.62 6.69 7.03
C GLY A 119 3.69 7.32 6.17
N CYS A 120 3.40 7.61 4.89
CA CYS A 120 4.32 8.29 3.99
C CYS A 120 4.57 9.76 4.38
N ASP A 121 3.53 10.49 4.80
CA ASP A 121 3.64 11.89 5.24
C ASP A 121 4.60 12.03 6.45
N TYR A 122 4.45 11.19 7.46
CA TYR A 122 5.34 11.18 8.62
C TYR A 122 6.74 10.64 8.29
N ALA A 123 6.81 9.57 7.46
CA ALA A 123 8.08 9.00 7.03
C ALA A 123 8.95 10.01 6.26
N ALA A 124 8.34 10.82 5.39
CA ALA A 124 9.05 11.81 4.58
C ALA A 124 9.78 12.88 5.42
N ARG A 125 9.37 13.10 6.67
CA ARG A 125 9.98 14.05 7.59
C ARG A 125 11.19 13.51 8.34
N THR A 126 11.51 12.22 8.21
CA THR A 126 12.59 11.55 8.98
C THR A 126 13.98 11.69 8.36
N GLY A 127 14.15 12.52 7.35
CA GLY A 127 15.45 12.78 6.72
C GLY A 127 16.02 11.56 6.01
N LEU A 128 17.20 11.08 6.43
CA LEU A 128 17.89 9.96 5.78
C LEU A 128 17.07 8.66 5.70
N TRP A 129 16.12 8.46 6.60
CA TRP A 129 15.26 7.27 6.62
C TRP A 129 13.98 7.41 5.80
N ALA A 130 13.70 8.61 5.27
CA ALA A 130 12.43 8.94 4.61
C ALA A 130 12.06 7.95 3.50
N SER A 131 12.96 7.69 2.58
CA SER A 131 12.68 6.79 1.43
C SER A 131 12.44 5.35 1.85
N GLY A 132 13.25 4.83 2.78
CA GLY A 132 13.08 3.48 3.32
C GLY A 132 11.78 3.33 4.13
N LEU A 133 11.44 4.32 4.94
CA LEU A 133 10.19 4.32 5.71
C LEU A 133 8.97 4.52 4.81
N CYS A 134 9.05 5.32 3.74
CA CYS A 134 8.00 5.40 2.72
C CYS A 134 7.82 4.05 2.02
N CYS A 135 8.92 3.36 1.66
CA CYS A 135 8.86 2.01 1.09
C CYS A 135 8.19 1.02 2.07
N ALA A 136 8.51 1.09 3.36
CA ALA A 136 7.89 0.28 4.40
C ALA A 136 6.39 0.58 4.55
N ALA A 137 5.99 1.87 4.60
CA ALA A 137 4.59 2.29 4.66
C ALA A 137 3.77 1.77 3.48
N LEU A 138 4.30 1.89 2.26
CA LEU A 138 3.69 1.37 1.03
C LEU A 138 3.56 -0.16 1.06
N SER A 139 4.49 -0.86 1.71
CA SER A 139 4.48 -2.33 1.82
C SER A 139 3.49 -2.83 2.86
N VAL A 140 3.41 -2.16 4.01
CA VAL A 140 2.47 -2.49 5.11
C VAL A 140 1.03 -2.15 4.72
N GLN A 141 0.81 -1.02 4.05
CA GLN A 141 -0.46 -0.46 3.58
C GLN A 141 -1.48 -0.12 4.69
N GLY A 142 -1.22 -0.49 5.94
CA GLY A 142 -2.02 -0.15 7.09
C GLY A 142 -3.37 -0.86 7.21
N ALA A 143 -4.02 -0.65 8.36
CA ALA A 143 -5.32 -1.23 8.70
C ALA A 143 -6.44 -0.69 7.80
N SER A 144 -6.34 0.57 7.35
CA SER A 144 -7.29 1.18 6.42
C SER A 144 -7.48 0.33 5.16
N VAL A 145 -6.38 -0.05 4.50
CA VAL A 145 -6.43 -0.87 3.27
C VAL A 145 -6.94 -2.28 3.56
N LEU A 146 -6.58 -2.88 4.70
CA LEU A 146 -7.11 -4.20 5.07
C LEU A 146 -8.64 -4.19 5.22
N LEU A 147 -9.21 -3.15 5.84
CA LEU A 147 -10.65 -3.00 5.95
C LEU A 147 -11.31 -2.69 4.61
N GLN A 148 -10.67 -1.90 3.75
CA GLN A 148 -11.14 -1.65 2.39
C GLN A 148 -11.23 -2.97 1.61
N VAL A 149 -10.16 -3.77 1.62
CA VAL A 149 -10.14 -5.09 0.98
C VAL A 149 -11.21 -6.01 1.56
N ARG A 150 -11.38 -6.00 2.90
CA ARG A 150 -12.42 -6.80 3.55
C ARG A 150 -13.83 -6.43 3.09
N THR A 151 -14.08 -5.14 2.86
CA THR A 151 -15.37 -4.64 2.38
C THR A 151 -15.67 -5.07 0.94
N LEU A 152 -14.63 -5.23 0.12
CA LEU A 152 -14.74 -5.61 -1.30
C LEU A 152 -14.75 -7.13 -1.51
N CYS A 153 -14.19 -7.89 -0.57
CA CYS A 153 -14.11 -9.35 -0.69
C CYS A 153 -15.34 -10.02 -0.09
N PRO A 154 -15.85 -11.10 -0.72
CA PRO A 154 -16.87 -11.96 -0.12
C PRO A 154 -16.46 -12.46 1.27
N PRO A 155 -17.41 -12.70 2.19
CA PRO A 155 -17.13 -13.17 3.55
C PRO A 155 -16.30 -14.44 3.62
N GLU A 156 -16.45 -15.33 2.64
CA GLU A 156 -15.78 -16.63 2.53
C GLU A 156 -14.30 -16.51 2.21
N VAL A 157 -13.87 -15.37 1.62
CA VAL A 157 -12.48 -15.14 1.26
C VAL A 157 -11.65 -14.80 2.50
N SER A 158 -10.71 -15.68 2.82
CA SER A 158 -9.77 -15.45 3.93
C SER A 158 -8.72 -14.41 3.56
N LEU A 159 -8.53 -13.41 4.42
CA LEU A 159 -7.46 -12.42 4.29
C LEU A 159 -6.13 -12.85 4.92
N ARG A 160 -6.06 -14.03 5.56
CA ARG A 160 -4.82 -14.55 6.16
C ARG A 160 -3.64 -14.60 5.17
N PRO A 161 -3.81 -15.05 3.90
CA PRO A 161 -2.73 -15.03 2.92
C PRO A 161 -2.22 -13.62 2.61
N LEU A 162 -3.08 -12.61 2.67
CA LEU A 162 -2.70 -11.22 2.49
C LEU A 162 -1.82 -10.74 3.64
N LEU A 163 -2.18 -11.04 4.89
CA LEU A 163 -1.39 -10.66 6.07
C LEU A 163 0.00 -11.31 6.05
N TRP A 164 0.08 -12.62 5.81
CA TRP A 164 1.37 -13.31 5.64
C TRP A 164 2.16 -12.78 4.45
N GLY A 165 1.46 -12.45 3.36
CA GLY A 165 2.06 -11.81 2.20
C GLY A 165 2.73 -10.49 2.55
N ARG A 166 2.15 -9.66 3.42
CA ARG A 166 2.75 -8.38 3.84
C ARG A 166 4.04 -8.55 4.61
N LEU A 167 4.15 -9.59 5.45
CA LEU A 167 5.39 -9.89 6.17
C LEU A 167 6.55 -10.27 5.23
N LEU A 168 6.26 -10.93 4.10
CA LEU A 168 7.26 -11.24 3.08
C LEU A 168 7.51 -10.07 2.13
N HIS A 169 6.46 -9.33 1.80
CA HIS A 169 6.52 -8.21 0.87
C HIS A 169 7.41 -7.08 1.40
N LEU A 170 7.34 -6.77 2.68
CA LEU A 170 8.11 -5.69 3.30
C LEU A 170 9.64 -5.85 3.11
N PRO A 171 10.29 -6.95 3.52
CA PRO A 171 11.73 -7.08 3.31
C PRO A 171 12.10 -7.19 1.82
N LEU A 172 11.26 -7.84 0.99
CA LEU A 172 11.52 -7.93 -0.45
C LEU A 172 11.45 -6.56 -1.13
N SER A 173 10.45 -5.74 -0.81
CA SER A 173 10.32 -4.42 -1.40
C SER A 173 11.46 -3.48 -0.97
N LEU A 174 11.88 -3.54 0.30
CA LEU A 174 13.04 -2.78 0.77
C LEU A 174 14.31 -3.22 0.06
N ALA A 175 14.56 -4.53 -0.05
CA ALA A 175 15.73 -5.03 -0.76
C ALA A 175 15.73 -4.60 -2.22
N LEU A 176 14.62 -4.76 -2.95
CA LEU A 176 14.51 -4.35 -4.35
C LEU A 176 14.62 -2.84 -4.53
N PHE A 177 14.09 -2.06 -3.61
CA PHE A 177 14.18 -0.60 -3.65
C PHE A 177 15.64 -0.15 -3.53
N TYR A 178 16.36 -0.62 -2.52
CA TYR A 178 17.75 -0.24 -2.33
C TYR A 178 18.71 -0.81 -3.39
N LEU A 179 18.39 -1.97 -3.99
CA LEU A 179 19.15 -2.51 -5.13
C LEU A 179 18.86 -1.76 -6.43
N GLY A 180 17.66 -1.21 -6.58
CA GLY A 180 17.23 -0.51 -7.81
C GLY A 180 17.42 1.00 -7.79
N LEU A 181 17.82 1.58 -6.65
CA LEU A 181 18.04 3.03 -6.55
C LEU A 181 19.23 3.44 -7.42
N PRO A 182 19.03 4.34 -8.41
CA PRO A 182 20.14 4.98 -9.09
C PRO A 182 20.96 5.80 -8.08
N GLN A 183 22.27 5.77 -8.16
CA GLN A 183 23.12 6.51 -7.23
C GLN A 183 22.83 8.01 -7.23
N ASP A 184 22.44 8.56 -8.37
CA ASP A 184 22.03 9.97 -8.54
C ASP A 184 20.78 10.34 -7.69
N ALA A 185 19.89 9.39 -7.45
CA ALA A 185 18.73 9.60 -6.59
C ALA A 185 19.10 9.67 -5.11
N VAL A 186 20.13 8.95 -4.69
CA VAL A 186 20.67 8.98 -3.32
C VAL A 186 21.40 10.30 -3.06
N GLU A 187 22.17 10.79 -4.02
CA GLU A 187 22.89 12.06 -3.91
C GLU A 187 21.93 13.26 -3.92
N SER A 188 20.89 13.23 -4.75
CA SER A 188 19.85 14.26 -4.76
C SER A 188 19.12 14.34 -3.42
N PHE A 189 18.90 13.21 -2.77
CA PHE A 189 18.29 13.11 -1.45
C PHE A 189 19.17 13.73 -0.36
N ASN A 190 20.46 13.40 -0.36
CA ASN A 190 21.42 13.90 0.60
C ASN A 190 21.65 15.42 0.43
N THR A 191 21.65 15.93 -0.80
CA THR A 191 21.80 17.36 -1.07
C THR A 191 20.55 18.16 -0.74
N LEU A 192 19.36 17.62 -0.95
CA LEU A 192 18.10 18.29 -0.57
C LEU A 192 17.98 18.38 0.95
N TYR A 193 18.31 17.30 1.64
CA TYR A 193 18.29 17.25 3.11
C TYR A 193 19.29 18.23 3.73
N ALA A 194 20.50 18.30 3.20
CA ALA A 194 21.53 19.23 3.68
C ALA A 194 21.19 20.71 3.45
N ARG A 195 20.23 21.02 2.56
CA ARG A 195 19.74 22.38 2.29
C ARG A 195 18.53 22.80 3.15
N VAL A 196 17.80 21.83 3.69
CA VAL A 196 16.53 22.08 4.42
C VAL A 196 16.70 21.99 5.92
N VAL A 197 17.74 21.31 6.40
CA VAL A 197 18.09 21.23 7.82
C VAL A 197 19.35 22.05 8.05
N PRO A 198 19.23 23.26 8.65
CA PRO A 198 20.39 24.06 9.05
C PRO A 198 21.16 23.40 10.20
#